data_d4adc48a08a747dc706d6e16ce7e85d0
#
_entry.id   d4adc48a08a747dc706d6e16ce7e85d0
#
_cell.length_a   1.000
_cell.length_b   1.000
_cell.length_c   1.000
_cell.angle_alpha   90.00
_cell.angle_beta   90.00
_cell.angle_gamma   90.00
#
_symmetry.space_group_name_H-M   'P 1'
#
loop_
_entity.id
_entity.type
_entity.pdbx_description
1 polymer ?
#
loop_
_entity_poly.entity_id
_entity_poly.type
_entity_poly.pdbx_seq_one_letter_code
_entity_poly.pdbx_strand_id
1 'polypeptide(L)'
;MKDEEWRGMTKDDRPATAGRRPADEAAGRAFTLLGVTFDVRLSLLIIFSTVVPMLDYYGHSPTGVKAWDRFLFYFVGSVLFLWLVYRQRPAAFGLQWGDRRRGLLYTLVACAAMAPVLWFAARTPAMQAFYQAKAADGLLRVSLLNGVELFGWEFIWRGLVLFAYARAFGPGPAIFLQAVPFAFMHLGKPEVETLSTLFGGVAFGLIAWRTRSFLYPWLIHWFVVTFTLLVAVGSI
;
A
#
# COMPACT_ATOMS: atom_id res chain seq x y z
N MET A 1 15.14 -30.68 6.45
CA MET A 1 14.96 -31.82 7.33
C MET A 1 13.51 -32.34 7.38
N LYS A 2 12.68 -32.04 6.37
CA LYS A 2 11.32 -32.63 6.18
C LYS A 2 11.17 -33.37 4.84
N ASP A 3 12.14 -33.30 3.95
CA ASP A 3 12.05 -33.93 2.62
C ASP A 3 12.69 -35.32 2.54
N GLU A 4 13.32 -35.81 3.61
CA GLU A 4 13.92 -37.15 3.66
C GLU A 4 12.97 -38.25 4.19
N GLU A 5 11.93 -37.85 4.92
CA GLU A 5 10.98 -38.78 5.55
C GLU A 5 10.05 -39.51 4.54
N TRP A 6 9.97 -38.99 3.30
CA TRP A 6 9.01 -39.49 2.28
C TRP A 6 9.63 -40.35 1.18
N ARG A 7 10.93 -40.59 1.19
CA ARG A 7 11.64 -41.32 0.11
C ARG A 7 11.45 -42.84 0.08
N GLY A 8 10.77 -43.42 1.05
CA GLY A 8 10.57 -44.87 1.14
C GLY A 8 9.13 -45.37 1.11
N MET A 9 8.13 -44.48 1.03
CA MET A 9 6.73 -44.88 1.09
C MET A 9 6.13 -45.15 -0.30
N THR A 10 5.43 -46.25 -0.43
CA THR A 10 4.64 -46.57 -1.63
C THR A 10 3.41 -45.64 -1.74
N LYS A 11 2.78 -45.60 -2.91
CA LYS A 11 1.63 -44.69 -3.18
C LYS A 11 0.44 -44.98 -2.25
N ASP A 12 0.34 -46.20 -1.74
CA ASP A 12 -0.76 -46.66 -0.88
C ASP A 12 -0.52 -46.37 0.63
N ASP A 13 0.72 -46.12 1.03
CA ASP A 13 1.09 -45.87 2.43
C ASP A 13 0.92 -44.38 2.82
N ARG A 14 0.53 -43.52 1.90
CA ARG A 14 0.34 -42.10 2.18
C ARG A 14 -1.00 -41.86 2.86
N PRO A 15 -1.03 -41.27 4.06
CA PRO A 15 -2.30 -40.98 4.71
C PRO A 15 -3.18 -40.10 3.80
N ALA A 16 -4.45 -40.45 3.66
CA ALA A 16 -5.48 -39.78 2.88
C ALA A 16 -5.72 -38.31 3.30
N THR A 17 -5.03 -37.87 4.35
CA THR A 17 -5.02 -36.50 4.87
C THR A 17 -3.72 -35.74 4.53
N ALA A 18 -3.00 -36.13 3.46
CA ALA A 18 -1.96 -35.25 2.90
C ALA A 18 -2.67 -33.95 2.46
N GLY A 19 -2.83 -33.04 3.42
CA GLY A 19 -3.55 -31.81 3.31
C GLY A 19 -3.13 -31.07 2.05
N ARG A 20 -4.10 -30.51 1.33
CA ARG A 20 -3.87 -29.60 0.22
C ARG A 20 -2.74 -28.66 0.60
N ARG A 21 -1.71 -28.61 -0.23
CA ARG A 21 -0.59 -27.69 0.00
C ARG A 21 -1.18 -26.30 0.23
N PRO A 22 -0.63 -25.49 1.13
CA PRO A 22 -1.07 -24.09 1.30
C PRO A 22 -1.15 -23.31 -0.02
N ALA A 23 -0.38 -23.72 -1.03
CA ALA A 23 -0.44 -23.23 -2.40
C ALA A 23 -1.77 -23.56 -3.12
N ASP A 24 -2.39 -24.72 -2.82
CA ASP A 24 -3.65 -25.15 -3.46
C ASP A 24 -4.87 -24.40 -2.87
N GLU A 25 -4.79 -23.98 -1.61
CA GLU A 25 -5.82 -23.09 -1.00
C GLU A 25 -5.67 -21.62 -1.43
N ALA A 26 -4.46 -21.21 -1.81
CA ALA A 26 -4.18 -19.88 -2.35
C ALA A 26 -4.51 -19.75 -3.84
N ALA A 27 -4.60 -20.87 -4.58
CA ALA A 27 -4.95 -20.88 -5.99
C ALA A 27 -6.40 -20.40 -6.17
N GLY A 28 -6.56 -19.15 -6.65
CA GLY A 28 -7.84 -18.63 -7.12
C GLY A 28 -8.38 -19.49 -8.26
N ARG A 29 -9.65 -19.30 -8.63
CA ARG A 29 -10.17 -19.90 -9.87
C ARG A 29 -9.31 -19.41 -11.02
N ALA A 30 -8.74 -20.33 -11.80
CA ALA A 30 -8.02 -20.02 -13.01
C ALA A 30 -8.91 -20.30 -14.24
N PHE A 31 -8.70 -19.54 -15.30
CA PHE A 31 -9.26 -19.84 -16.61
C PHE A 31 -8.18 -19.75 -17.69
N THR A 32 -8.34 -20.48 -18.77
CA THR A 32 -7.41 -20.45 -19.89
C THR A 32 -8.08 -19.85 -21.11
N LEU A 33 -7.46 -18.84 -21.69
CA LEU A 33 -7.90 -18.19 -22.93
C LEU A 33 -6.72 -18.14 -23.91
N LEU A 34 -6.90 -18.63 -25.12
CA LEU A 34 -5.86 -18.65 -26.17
C LEU A 34 -4.53 -19.26 -25.70
N GLY A 35 -4.58 -20.33 -24.89
CA GLY A 35 -3.39 -21.00 -24.36
C GLY A 35 -2.72 -20.30 -23.18
N VAL A 36 -3.23 -19.13 -22.72
CA VAL A 36 -2.73 -18.40 -21.55
C VAL A 36 -3.64 -18.66 -20.35
N THR A 37 -3.06 -19.06 -19.22
CA THR A 37 -3.80 -19.30 -17.99
C THR A 37 -3.75 -18.05 -17.08
N PHE A 38 -4.92 -17.60 -16.66
CA PHE A 38 -5.13 -16.43 -15.83
C PHE A 38 -5.64 -16.84 -14.44
N ASP A 39 -5.00 -16.35 -13.37
CA ASP A 39 -5.58 -16.37 -12.04
C ASP A 39 -6.65 -15.28 -11.93
N VAL A 40 -7.88 -15.66 -11.64
CA VAL A 40 -9.03 -14.73 -11.61
C VAL A 40 -8.85 -13.66 -10.53
N ARG A 41 -8.39 -14.04 -9.32
CA ARG A 41 -8.24 -13.09 -8.22
C ARG A 41 -7.14 -12.07 -8.50
N LEU A 42 -6.02 -12.54 -9.04
CA LEU A 42 -4.90 -11.68 -9.40
C LEU A 42 -5.26 -10.76 -10.56
N SER A 43 -5.93 -11.26 -11.59
CA SER A 43 -6.38 -10.46 -12.73
C SER A 43 -7.36 -9.36 -12.30
N LEU A 44 -8.35 -9.71 -11.47
CA LEU A 44 -9.30 -8.74 -10.91
C LEU A 44 -8.61 -7.71 -10.01
N LEU A 45 -7.59 -8.13 -9.23
CA LEU A 45 -6.81 -7.20 -8.41
C LEU A 45 -6.05 -6.19 -9.26
N ILE A 46 -5.39 -6.64 -10.33
CA ILE A 46 -4.66 -5.76 -11.25
C ILE A 46 -5.64 -4.76 -11.90
N ILE A 47 -6.79 -5.23 -12.37
CA ILE A 47 -7.83 -4.35 -12.93
C ILE A 47 -8.29 -3.34 -11.87
N PHE A 48 -8.67 -3.79 -10.68
CA PHE A 48 -9.15 -2.93 -9.60
C PHE A 48 -8.12 -1.87 -9.21
N SER A 49 -6.87 -2.29 -8.93
CA SER A 49 -5.79 -1.39 -8.51
C SER A 49 -5.31 -0.44 -9.63
N THR A 50 -5.71 -0.68 -10.87
CA THR A 50 -5.48 0.23 -11.99
C THR A 50 -6.66 1.18 -12.21
N VAL A 51 -7.89 0.66 -12.19
CA VAL A 51 -9.09 1.47 -12.48
C VAL A 51 -9.37 2.49 -11.37
N VAL A 52 -9.19 2.11 -10.10
CA VAL A 52 -9.44 3.03 -8.97
C VAL A 52 -8.58 4.30 -9.03
N PRO A 53 -7.24 4.24 -9.25
CA PRO A 53 -6.44 5.44 -9.47
C PRO A 53 -6.82 6.23 -10.73
N MET A 54 -7.26 5.56 -11.80
CA MET A 54 -7.74 6.26 -12.99
C MET A 54 -9.00 7.08 -12.69
N LEU A 55 -9.96 6.55 -11.95
CA LEU A 55 -11.16 7.28 -11.52
C LEU A 55 -10.79 8.50 -10.67
N ASP A 56 -9.85 8.38 -9.74
CA ASP A 56 -9.31 9.50 -8.96
C ASP A 56 -8.63 10.54 -9.86
N TYR A 57 -7.82 10.11 -10.83
CA TYR A 57 -7.14 11.00 -11.76
C TYR A 57 -8.11 11.82 -12.63
N TYR A 58 -9.18 11.20 -13.13
CA TYR A 58 -10.21 11.90 -13.92
C TYR A 58 -11.17 12.75 -13.07
N GLY A 59 -10.92 12.86 -11.76
CA GLY A 59 -11.63 13.79 -10.89
C GLY A 59 -13.06 13.38 -10.54
N HIS A 60 -13.37 12.08 -10.59
CA HIS A 60 -14.65 11.59 -10.08
C HIS A 60 -14.74 11.85 -8.58
N SER A 61 -15.66 12.74 -8.20
CA SER A 61 -15.79 13.25 -6.81
C SER A 61 -17.22 13.12 -6.31
N PRO A 62 -17.63 11.92 -5.83
CA PRO A 62 -18.99 11.71 -5.33
C PRO A 62 -19.30 12.49 -4.05
N THR A 63 -18.29 12.85 -3.24
CA THR A 63 -18.52 13.61 -1.99
C THR A 63 -18.22 15.11 -2.14
N GLY A 64 -17.59 15.53 -3.22
CA GLY A 64 -17.10 16.90 -3.41
C GLY A 64 -15.85 17.24 -2.58
N VAL A 65 -15.33 16.30 -1.79
CA VAL A 65 -14.12 16.47 -0.98
C VAL A 65 -13.13 15.35 -1.28
N LYS A 66 -12.01 15.71 -1.94
CA LYS A 66 -11.01 14.75 -2.43
C LYS A 66 -10.56 13.72 -1.37
N ALA A 67 -10.39 14.13 -0.13
CA ALA A 67 -9.95 13.23 0.94
C ALA A 67 -10.98 12.13 1.23
N TRP A 68 -12.27 12.47 1.24
CA TRP A 68 -13.34 11.50 1.43
C TRP A 68 -13.55 10.62 0.20
N ASP A 69 -13.40 11.18 -1.02
CA ASP A 69 -13.47 10.41 -2.26
C ASP A 69 -12.38 9.34 -2.30
N ARG A 70 -11.15 9.71 -1.94
CA ARG A 70 -10.04 8.77 -1.82
C ARG A 70 -10.25 7.74 -0.72
N PHE A 71 -10.78 8.14 0.43
CA PHE A 71 -11.15 7.17 1.46
C PHE A 71 -12.19 6.17 0.94
N LEU A 72 -13.22 6.62 0.23
CA LEU A 72 -14.23 5.74 -0.37
C LEU A 72 -13.62 4.81 -1.41
N PHE A 73 -12.90 5.34 -2.39
CA PHE A 73 -12.37 4.53 -3.49
C PHE A 73 -11.27 3.58 -3.03
N TYR A 74 -10.32 4.07 -2.26
CA TYR A 74 -9.13 3.30 -1.90
C TYR A 74 -9.34 2.42 -0.67
N PHE A 75 -10.05 2.89 0.37
CA PHE A 75 -10.27 2.09 1.56
C PHE A 75 -11.54 1.25 1.45
N VAL A 76 -12.71 1.90 1.32
CA VAL A 76 -13.99 1.17 1.31
C VAL A 76 -14.05 0.26 0.09
N GLY A 77 -13.65 0.73 -1.10
CA GLY A 77 -13.56 -0.08 -2.31
C GLY A 77 -12.65 -1.31 -2.13
N SER A 78 -11.46 -1.13 -1.49
CA SER A 78 -10.55 -2.25 -1.20
C SER A 78 -11.14 -3.26 -0.21
N VAL A 79 -11.85 -2.81 0.83
CA VAL A 79 -12.53 -3.69 1.78
C VAL A 79 -13.64 -4.49 1.10
N LEU A 80 -14.43 -3.84 0.26
CA LEU A 80 -15.47 -4.51 -0.54
C LEU A 80 -14.85 -5.52 -1.52
N PHE A 81 -13.76 -5.14 -2.19
CA PHE A 81 -13.01 -6.03 -3.08
C PHE A 81 -12.49 -7.27 -2.34
N LEU A 82 -11.92 -7.09 -1.14
CA LEU A 82 -11.48 -8.21 -0.31
C LEU A 82 -12.63 -9.14 0.07
N TRP A 83 -13.77 -8.59 0.41
CA TRP A 83 -14.94 -9.37 0.79
C TRP A 83 -15.54 -10.14 -0.40
N LEU A 84 -15.67 -9.50 -1.55
CA LEU A 84 -16.29 -10.09 -2.74
C LEU A 84 -15.38 -11.09 -3.46
N VAL A 85 -14.09 -10.72 -3.66
CA VAL A 85 -13.16 -11.46 -4.53
C VAL A 85 -12.31 -12.45 -3.72
N TYR A 86 -11.67 -11.97 -2.65
CA TYR A 86 -10.81 -12.81 -1.82
C TYR A 86 -11.57 -13.58 -0.76
N ARG A 87 -12.74 -13.08 -0.34
CA ARG A 87 -13.54 -13.63 0.77
C ARG A 87 -12.73 -13.80 2.06
N GLN A 88 -11.87 -12.83 2.31
CA GLN A 88 -10.95 -12.81 3.45
C GLN A 88 -11.13 -11.53 4.28
N ARG A 89 -10.77 -11.63 5.56
CA ARG A 89 -10.83 -10.50 6.48
C ARG A 89 -9.76 -9.47 6.15
N PRO A 90 -10.03 -8.16 6.20
CA PRO A 90 -9.05 -7.10 5.95
C PRO A 90 -7.79 -7.20 6.84
N ALA A 91 -7.90 -7.80 8.04
CA ALA A 91 -6.76 -8.06 8.90
C ALA A 91 -5.67 -8.93 8.24
N ALA A 92 -6.05 -9.91 7.38
CA ALA A 92 -5.10 -10.71 6.62
C ALA A 92 -4.33 -9.91 5.56
N PHE A 93 -4.75 -8.67 5.31
CA PHE A 93 -4.17 -7.70 4.39
C PHE A 93 -3.67 -6.44 5.12
N GLY A 94 -3.25 -6.59 6.36
CA GLY A 94 -2.57 -5.55 7.12
C GLY A 94 -3.47 -4.54 7.84
N LEU A 95 -4.82 -4.68 7.82
CA LEU A 95 -5.72 -3.87 8.66
C LEU A 95 -5.75 -4.44 10.08
N GLN A 96 -4.63 -4.33 10.75
CA GLN A 96 -4.38 -4.77 12.11
C GLN A 96 -3.15 -4.07 12.68
N TRP A 97 -3.01 -4.08 14.00
CA TRP A 97 -1.83 -3.52 14.65
C TRP A 97 -0.53 -4.28 14.38
N GLY A 98 -0.60 -5.58 14.06
CA GLY A 98 0.55 -6.43 13.78
C GLY A 98 1.62 -6.39 14.89
N ASP A 99 2.91 -6.38 14.51
CA ASP A 99 4.02 -6.23 15.47
C ASP A 99 4.16 -4.76 15.91
N ARG A 100 3.50 -4.43 17.01
CA ARG A 100 3.47 -3.05 17.56
C ARG A 100 4.85 -2.54 17.93
N ARG A 101 5.71 -3.37 18.49
CA ARG A 101 7.04 -2.95 18.95
C ARG A 101 7.92 -2.54 17.77
N ARG A 102 7.98 -3.39 16.75
CA ARG A 102 8.71 -3.07 15.51
C ARG A 102 8.06 -1.91 14.78
N GLY A 103 6.73 -1.88 14.72
CA GLY A 103 5.99 -0.83 14.04
C GLY A 103 6.26 0.56 14.62
N LEU A 104 6.17 0.72 15.93
CA LEU A 104 6.49 1.98 16.61
C LEU A 104 7.97 2.36 16.43
N LEU A 105 8.88 1.39 16.56
CA LEU A 105 10.30 1.65 16.34
C LEU A 105 10.57 2.14 14.91
N TYR A 106 10.03 1.46 13.90
CA TYR A 106 10.21 1.86 12.50
C TYR A 106 9.58 3.23 12.20
N THR A 107 8.42 3.52 12.80
CA THR A 107 7.78 4.83 12.68
C THR A 107 8.67 5.93 13.26
N LEU A 108 9.16 5.76 14.49
CA LEU A 108 10.04 6.74 15.13
C LEU A 108 11.34 6.96 14.36
N VAL A 109 11.99 5.87 13.95
CA VAL A 109 13.25 5.95 13.20
C VAL A 109 13.04 6.60 11.83
N ALA A 110 11.97 6.23 11.12
CA ALA A 110 11.68 6.81 9.81
C ALA A 110 11.34 8.31 9.92
N CYS A 111 10.49 8.70 10.89
CA CYS A 111 10.16 10.10 11.10
C CYS A 111 11.39 10.93 11.49
N ALA A 112 12.22 10.42 12.39
CA ALA A 112 13.45 11.10 12.82
C ALA A 112 14.47 11.24 11.67
N ALA A 113 14.62 10.19 10.85
CA ALA A 113 15.53 10.24 9.69
C ALA A 113 15.01 11.16 8.57
N MET A 114 13.68 11.19 8.35
CA MET A 114 13.08 12.00 7.32
C MET A 114 12.97 13.48 7.69
N ALA A 115 12.82 13.84 8.97
CA ALA A 115 12.66 15.23 9.39
C ALA A 115 13.75 16.18 8.84
N PRO A 116 15.07 15.91 9.00
CA PRO A 116 16.09 16.77 8.42
C PRO A 116 16.05 16.81 6.88
N VAL A 117 15.78 15.68 6.22
CA VAL A 117 15.67 15.62 4.75
C VAL A 117 14.53 16.52 4.27
N LEU A 118 13.36 16.39 4.89
CA LEU A 118 12.16 17.17 4.56
C LEU A 118 12.38 18.66 4.90
N TRP A 119 13.09 18.97 5.97
CA TRP A 119 13.42 20.34 6.35
C TRP A 119 14.18 21.09 5.25
N PHE A 120 15.14 20.44 4.61
CA PHE A 120 15.86 21.03 3.49
C PHE A 120 15.06 20.99 2.19
N ALA A 121 14.45 19.86 1.86
CA ALA A 121 13.71 19.68 0.62
C ALA A 121 12.49 20.62 0.52
N ALA A 122 11.71 20.77 1.60
CA ALA A 122 10.51 21.59 1.62
C ALA A 122 10.76 23.10 1.45
N ARG A 123 12.00 23.55 1.66
CA ARG A 123 12.42 24.96 1.47
C ARG A 123 12.83 25.30 0.05
N THR A 124 12.83 24.34 -0.87
CA THR A 124 13.07 24.64 -2.28
C THR A 124 11.90 25.43 -2.88
N PRO A 125 12.14 26.36 -3.83
CA PRO A 125 11.06 27.18 -4.42
C PRO A 125 9.92 26.36 -5.00
N ALA A 126 10.22 25.23 -5.64
CA ALA A 126 9.21 24.34 -6.22
C ALA A 126 8.29 23.71 -5.15
N MET A 127 8.87 23.26 -4.03
CA MET A 127 8.11 22.70 -2.91
C MET A 127 7.26 23.78 -2.23
N GLN A 128 7.83 24.95 -1.96
CA GLN A 128 7.10 26.07 -1.36
C GLN A 128 5.91 26.48 -2.22
N ALA A 129 6.10 26.71 -3.53
CA ALA A 129 5.01 27.08 -4.43
C ALA A 129 3.89 26.03 -4.45
N PHE A 130 4.23 24.76 -4.47
CA PHE A 130 3.25 23.66 -4.49
C PHE A 130 2.46 23.55 -3.17
N TYR A 131 3.13 23.64 -2.02
CA TYR A 131 2.49 23.44 -0.73
C TYR A 131 1.80 24.70 -0.19
N GLN A 132 2.26 25.91 -0.54
CA GLN A 132 1.57 27.17 -0.22
C GLN A 132 0.17 27.22 -0.85
N ALA A 133 0.03 26.77 -2.11
CA ALA A 133 -1.27 26.70 -2.76
C ALA A 133 -2.24 25.77 -2.00
N LYS A 134 -1.74 24.66 -1.43
CA LYS A 134 -2.56 23.74 -0.63
C LYS A 134 -2.93 24.29 0.75
N ALA A 135 -2.10 25.14 1.33
CA ALA A 135 -2.31 25.69 2.67
C ALA A 135 -3.45 26.70 2.76
N ALA A 136 -3.95 27.21 1.61
CA ALA A 136 -5.03 28.20 1.56
C ALA A 136 -6.31 27.77 2.33
N ASP A 137 -6.57 26.47 2.41
CA ASP A 137 -7.73 25.90 3.12
C ASP A 137 -7.53 25.76 4.66
N GLY A 138 -6.41 26.24 5.19
CA GLY A 138 -6.05 26.16 6.61
C GLY A 138 -5.24 24.91 6.97
N LEU A 139 -4.12 25.11 7.66
CA LEU A 139 -3.11 24.07 7.93
C LEU A 139 -3.67 22.86 8.69
N LEU A 140 -4.43 23.10 9.76
CA LEU A 140 -5.02 22.03 10.55
C LEU A 140 -5.99 21.17 9.73
N ARG A 141 -6.88 21.84 8.98
CA ARG A 141 -7.86 21.17 8.13
C ARG A 141 -7.17 20.33 7.07
N VAL A 142 -6.19 20.89 6.36
CA VAL A 142 -5.43 20.18 5.33
C VAL A 142 -4.68 18.98 5.92
N SER A 143 -4.03 19.14 7.09
CA SER A 143 -3.32 18.05 7.75
C SER A 143 -4.24 16.90 8.16
N LEU A 144 -5.43 17.19 8.72
CA LEU A 144 -6.40 16.17 9.09
C LEU A 144 -6.99 15.46 7.87
N LEU A 145 -7.35 16.20 6.81
CA LEU A 145 -7.85 15.62 5.57
C LEU A 145 -6.79 14.76 4.88
N ASN A 146 -5.52 15.16 4.91
CA ASN A 146 -4.42 14.32 4.44
C ASN A 146 -4.35 12.99 5.22
N GLY A 147 -4.57 13.01 6.52
CA GLY A 147 -4.63 11.76 7.32
C GLY A 147 -5.71 10.80 6.85
N VAL A 148 -6.91 11.33 6.55
CA VAL A 148 -8.04 10.54 6.01
C VAL A 148 -7.74 10.01 4.61
N GLU A 149 -7.28 10.86 3.70
CA GLU A 149 -6.91 10.52 2.35
C GLU A 149 -5.84 9.42 2.32
N LEU A 150 -4.77 9.61 3.08
CA LEU A 150 -3.64 8.69 3.16
C LEU A 150 -3.99 7.36 3.81
N PHE A 151 -5.00 7.29 4.68
CA PHE A 151 -5.45 6.04 5.26
C PHE A 151 -5.94 5.08 4.16
N GLY A 152 -6.80 5.55 3.27
CA GLY A 152 -7.24 4.76 2.11
C GLY A 152 -6.10 4.45 1.15
N TRP A 153 -5.29 5.45 0.87
CA TRP A 153 -4.14 5.36 -0.01
C TRP A 153 -3.11 4.30 0.44
N GLU A 154 -2.75 4.28 1.72
CA GLU A 154 -1.83 3.28 2.24
C GLU A 154 -2.48 1.88 2.32
N PHE A 155 -3.78 1.80 2.59
CA PHE A 155 -4.45 0.50 2.62
C PHE A 155 -4.49 -0.20 1.27
N ILE A 156 -4.78 0.51 0.17
CA ILE A 156 -4.76 -0.13 -1.15
C ILE A 156 -3.35 -0.64 -1.50
N TRP A 157 -2.29 0.16 -1.29
CA TRP A 157 -0.95 -0.21 -1.71
C TRP A 157 -0.21 -1.12 -0.73
N ARG A 158 -0.16 -0.78 0.56
CA ARG A 158 0.57 -1.50 1.62
C ARG A 158 -0.28 -2.55 2.33
N GLY A 159 -1.58 -2.49 2.12
CA GLY A 159 -2.53 -3.52 2.52
C GLY A 159 -2.84 -4.46 1.35
N LEU A 160 -3.89 -4.14 0.58
CA LEU A 160 -4.46 -5.02 -0.44
C LEU A 160 -3.41 -5.51 -1.45
N VAL A 161 -2.78 -4.59 -2.19
CA VAL A 161 -1.88 -4.94 -3.32
C VAL A 161 -0.63 -5.66 -2.83
N LEU A 162 0.06 -5.13 -1.82
CA LEU A 162 1.27 -5.75 -1.27
C LEU A 162 1.04 -7.19 -0.82
N PHE A 163 0.03 -7.41 0.03
CA PHE A 163 -0.19 -8.75 0.60
C PHE A 163 -0.76 -9.73 -0.42
N ALA A 164 -1.52 -9.27 -1.42
CA ALA A 164 -1.98 -10.12 -2.52
C ALA A 164 -0.83 -10.50 -3.46
N TYR A 165 0.00 -9.55 -3.87
CA TYR A 165 1.18 -9.82 -4.70
C TYR A 165 2.21 -10.69 -3.98
N ALA A 166 2.38 -10.52 -2.67
CA ALA A 166 3.29 -11.35 -1.91
C ALA A 166 2.87 -12.84 -1.88
N ARG A 167 1.58 -13.13 -1.98
CA ARG A 167 1.06 -14.50 -2.11
C ARG A 167 1.31 -15.07 -3.51
N ALA A 168 1.28 -14.24 -4.54
CA ALA A 168 1.45 -14.66 -5.92
C ALA A 168 2.94 -14.74 -6.34
N PHE A 169 3.75 -13.75 -5.93
CA PHE A 169 5.11 -13.54 -6.45
C PHE A 169 6.20 -13.59 -5.36
N GLY A 170 5.79 -13.78 -4.10
CA GLY A 170 6.69 -13.62 -2.96
C GLY A 170 6.88 -12.15 -2.52
N PRO A 171 7.44 -11.91 -1.31
CA PRO A 171 7.49 -10.58 -0.71
C PRO A 171 8.42 -9.61 -1.42
N GLY A 172 9.55 -10.07 -1.94
CA GLY A 172 10.51 -9.20 -2.64
C GLY A 172 9.90 -8.48 -3.85
N PRO A 173 9.45 -9.21 -4.88
CA PRO A 173 8.76 -8.61 -6.03
C PRO A 173 7.53 -7.78 -5.62
N ALA A 174 6.74 -8.23 -4.66
CA ALA A 174 5.54 -7.52 -4.22
C ALA A 174 5.84 -6.13 -3.66
N ILE A 175 6.94 -5.99 -2.88
CA ILE A 175 7.38 -4.71 -2.32
C ILE A 175 7.73 -3.70 -3.44
N PHE A 176 8.34 -4.15 -4.51
CA PHE A 176 8.64 -3.26 -5.65
C PHE A 176 7.40 -3.00 -6.51
N LEU A 177 6.64 -4.04 -6.86
CA LEU A 177 5.47 -3.92 -7.73
C LEU A 177 4.42 -2.93 -7.19
N GLN A 178 4.17 -2.92 -5.87
CA GLN A 178 3.23 -1.96 -5.28
C GLN A 178 3.78 -0.51 -5.27
N ALA A 179 5.10 -0.33 -5.32
CA ALA A 179 5.73 1.00 -5.32
C ALA A 179 5.66 1.66 -6.71
N VAL A 180 5.55 0.89 -7.80
CA VAL A 180 5.49 1.41 -9.16
C VAL A 180 4.26 2.31 -9.39
N PRO A 181 3.01 1.83 -9.26
CA PRO A 181 1.84 2.69 -9.44
C PRO A 181 1.81 3.83 -8.42
N PHE A 182 2.28 3.61 -7.19
CA PHE A 182 2.42 4.64 -6.18
C PHE A 182 3.34 5.79 -6.64
N ALA A 183 4.47 5.50 -7.29
CA ALA A 183 5.36 6.51 -7.84
C ALA A 183 4.71 7.26 -9.02
N PHE A 184 4.05 6.55 -9.94
CA PHE A 184 3.36 7.19 -11.06
C PHE A 184 2.25 8.15 -10.63
N MET A 185 1.55 7.86 -9.54
CA MET A 185 0.51 8.74 -9.00
C MET A 185 1.08 10.01 -8.33
N HIS A 186 2.41 10.15 -8.24
CA HIS A 186 3.08 11.37 -7.78
C HIS A 186 3.55 12.27 -8.94
N LEU A 187 3.34 11.87 -10.20
CA LEU A 187 3.58 12.74 -11.35
C LEU A 187 2.75 14.03 -11.21
N GLY A 188 3.36 15.16 -11.56
CA GLY A 188 2.78 16.50 -11.38
C GLY A 188 3.08 17.17 -10.04
N LYS A 189 3.76 16.46 -9.11
CA LYS A 189 4.37 17.06 -7.92
C LYS A 189 5.80 17.53 -8.21
N PRO A 190 6.45 18.30 -7.30
CA PRO A 190 7.86 18.66 -7.47
C PRO A 190 8.73 17.44 -7.73
N GLU A 191 9.73 17.58 -8.63
CA GLU A 191 10.55 16.48 -9.13
C GLU A 191 11.22 15.68 -8.00
N VAL A 192 11.76 16.38 -6.99
CA VAL A 192 12.41 15.74 -5.84
C VAL A 192 11.44 14.83 -5.07
N GLU A 193 10.19 15.24 -4.91
CA GLU A 193 9.15 14.44 -4.27
C GLU A 193 8.80 13.24 -5.15
N THR A 194 8.56 13.46 -6.44
CA THR A 194 8.18 12.40 -7.38
C THR A 194 9.25 11.31 -7.47
N LEU A 195 10.51 11.67 -7.67
CA LEU A 195 11.62 10.72 -7.79
C LEU A 195 11.88 9.94 -6.50
N SER A 196 11.79 10.61 -5.35
CA SER A 196 11.98 9.96 -4.05
C SER A 196 10.86 8.97 -3.70
N THR A 197 9.69 9.13 -4.30
CA THR A 197 8.50 8.31 -3.98
C THR A 197 8.69 6.81 -4.29
N LEU A 198 9.47 6.45 -5.30
CA LEU A 198 9.76 5.04 -5.57
C LEU A 198 10.48 4.40 -4.39
N PHE A 199 11.52 5.05 -3.88
CA PHE A 199 12.29 4.56 -2.73
C PHE A 199 11.46 4.58 -1.44
N GLY A 200 10.70 5.65 -1.23
CA GLY A 200 9.73 5.74 -0.13
C GLY A 200 8.67 4.65 -0.19
N GLY A 201 8.17 4.35 -1.39
CA GLY A 201 7.22 3.28 -1.65
C GLY A 201 7.74 1.89 -1.29
N VAL A 202 8.99 1.61 -1.65
CA VAL A 202 9.70 0.36 -1.27
C VAL A 202 9.90 0.29 0.25
N ALA A 203 10.36 1.37 0.89
CA ALA A 203 10.54 1.43 2.34
C ALA A 203 9.23 1.19 3.09
N PHE A 204 8.14 1.84 2.67
CA PHE A 204 6.80 1.65 3.25
C PHE A 204 6.29 0.22 3.05
N GLY A 205 6.51 -0.36 1.87
CA GLY A 205 6.20 -1.77 1.59
C GLY A 205 6.96 -2.73 2.51
N LEU A 206 8.25 -2.48 2.74
CA LEU A 206 9.08 -3.27 3.64
C LEU A 206 8.58 -3.16 5.10
N ILE A 207 8.25 -1.95 5.56
CA ILE A 207 7.71 -1.72 6.90
C ILE A 207 6.38 -2.45 7.07
N ALA A 208 5.44 -2.31 6.11
CA ALA A 208 4.15 -3.00 6.15
C ALA A 208 4.32 -4.52 6.19
N TRP A 209 5.21 -5.05 5.37
CA TRP A 209 5.50 -6.50 5.33
C TRP A 209 6.08 -7.00 6.67
N ARG A 210 7.07 -6.31 7.23
CA ARG A 210 7.74 -6.68 8.49
C ARG A 210 6.84 -6.57 9.70
N THR A 211 5.95 -5.59 9.72
CA THR A 211 5.02 -5.34 10.83
C THR A 211 3.68 -6.06 10.66
N ARG A 212 3.40 -6.58 9.45
CA ARG A 212 2.08 -7.13 9.07
C ARG A 212 0.95 -6.10 9.21
N SER A 213 1.27 -4.81 9.03
CA SER A 213 0.33 -3.70 9.19
C SER A 213 0.65 -2.55 8.24
N PHE A 214 -0.38 -1.98 7.59
CA PHE A 214 -0.26 -0.75 6.82
C PHE A 214 -0.33 0.51 7.69
N LEU A 215 -0.74 0.39 8.95
CA LEU A 215 -0.94 1.53 9.85
C LEU A 215 0.37 2.31 10.10
N TYR A 216 1.50 1.63 10.16
CA TYR A 216 2.79 2.28 10.39
C TYR A 216 3.29 3.08 9.18
N PRO A 217 3.26 2.55 7.94
CA PRO A 217 3.46 3.37 6.74
C PRO A 217 2.49 4.55 6.66
N TRP A 218 1.21 4.36 7.01
CA TRP A 218 0.25 5.45 7.06
C TRP A 218 0.66 6.55 8.04
N LEU A 219 1.07 6.22 9.25
CA LEU A 219 1.55 7.20 10.24
C LEU A 219 2.79 7.96 9.74
N ILE A 220 3.75 7.22 9.15
CA ILE A 220 4.97 7.83 8.58
C ILE A 220 4.61 8.75 7.42
N HIS A 221 3.75 8.31 6.49
CA HIS A 221 3.35 9.11 5.35
C HIS A 221 2.58 10.37 5.77
N TRP A 222 1.67 10.24 6.74
CA TRP A 222 0.95 11.39 7.29
C TRP A 222 1.90 12.38 7.96
N PHE A 223 2.89 11.91 8.72
CA PHE A 223 3.96 12.76 9.24
C PHE A 223 4.73 13.45 8.11
N VAL A 224 5.19 12.72 7.11
CA VAL A 224 5.96 13.25 5.97
C VAL A 224 5.20 14.40 5.29
N VAL A 225 3.94 14.19 4.93
CA VAL A 225 3.14 15.21 4.23
C VAL A 225 2.85 16.43 5.13
N THR A 226 2.51 16.18 6.40
CA THR A 226 2.20 17.26 7.35
C THR A 226 3.46 18.08 7.68
N PHE A 227 4.58 17.43 7.96
CA PHE A 227 5.84 18.10 8.26
C PHE A 227 6.33 18.92 7.05
N THR A 228 6.28 18.34 5.84
CA THR A 228 6.60 19.06 4.60
C THR A 228 5.73 20.29 4.41
N LEU A 229 4.41 20.18 4.64
CA LEU A 229 3.49 21.32 4.56
C LEU A 229 3.91 22.44 5.53
N LEU A 230 4.14 22.11 6.80
CA LEU A 230 4.48 23.10 7.84
C LEU A 230 5.80 23.82 7.54
N VAL A 231 6.83 23.10 7.08
CA VAL A 231 8.12 23.70 6.69
C VAL A 231 7.98 24.56 5.43
N ALA A 232 7.27 24.07 4.43
CA ALA A 232 7.14 24.79 3.14
C ALA A 232 6.41 26.13 3.27
N VAL A 233 5.46 26.24 4.22
CA VAL A 233 4.72 27.48 4.48
C VAL A 233 5.39 28.37 5.55
N GLY A 234 6.51 27.94 6.13
CA GLY A 234 7.23 28.73 7.13
C GLY A 234 6.58 28.75 8.52
N SER A 235 5.78 27.73 8.87
CA SER A 235 5.15 27.62 10.20
C SER A 235 6.08 27.03 11.25
N ILE A 236 7.14 26.36 10.82
CA ILE A 236 8.25 25.81 11.64
C ILE A 236 9.55 25.98 10.89
#